data_4111467827fd74508fbc09fc6742765e
#
_entry.id   4111467827fd74508fbc09fc6742765e
#
_cell.length_a   1.000
_cell.length_b   1.000
_cell.length_c   1.000
_cell.angle_alpha   90.00
_cell.angle_beta   90.00
_cell.angle_gamma   90.00
#
_symmetry.space_group_name_H-M   'P 1'
#
loop_
_entity.id
_entity.type
_entity.pdbx_description
1 polymer ?
#
loop_
_entity_poly.entity_id
_entity_poly.type
_entity_poly.pdbx_seq_one_letter_code
_entity_poly.pdbx_strand_id
1 'polypeptide(L)'
;KQTEYTYSAGSHFWMLPDTAIRHIINVYEHDKVLNDIFQHIAAPEESYFQTVLSSLPELKLPENILEQFKNTNSEMDNPSLRLIKWYEDGKHTDGHPAIWKMSDIAIIDNAEALFARKFDISVDNLIMDYLDTKHI
;
A
#
# COMPACT_ATOMS: atom_id res chain seq x y z
N LYS A 1 31.09 3.38 -8.47
CA LYS A 1 30.59 3.74 -7.12
C LYS A 1 29.54 2.72 -6.76
N GLN A 2 29.69 2.05 -5.63
CA GLN A 2 28.66 1.16 -5.11
C GLN A 2 27.48 2.02 -4.65
N THR A 3 26.28 1.67 -5.06
CA THR A 3 25.08 2.35 -4.59
C THR A 3 24.86 2.01 -3.13
N GLU A 4 24.64 3.00 -2.30
CA GLU A 4 24.33 2.81 -0.89
C GLU A 4 22.80 2.76 -0.72
N TYR A 5 22.30 1.67 -0.17
CA TYR A 5 20.89 1.48 0.08
C TYR A 5 20.61 1.59 1.57
N THR A 6 19.52 2.26 1.91
CA THR A 6 18.95 2.22 3.25
C THR A 6 17.85 1.17 3.28
N TYR A 7 18.02 0.13 4.11
CA TYR A 7 16.97 -0.86 4.29
C TYR A 7 15.68 -0.20 4.76
N SER A 8 14.64 -0.41 4.01
CA SER A 8 13.32 0.18 4.26
C SER A 8 12.25 -0.89 4.05
N ALA A 9 11.18 -0.81 4.84
CA ALA A 9 10.05 -1.71 4.73
C ALA A 9 8.74 -0.93 4.67
N GLY A 10 7.71 -1.53 4.09
CA GLY A 10 6.40 -0.91 3.98
C GLY A 10 5.41 -1.80 3.24
N SER A 11 4.22 -1.28 2.98
CA SER A 11 3.18 -2.00 2.25
C SER A 11 3.66 -2.42 0.86
N HIS A 12 3.30 -3.63 0.45
CA HIS A 12 3.48 -4.09 -0.94
C HIS A 12 2.40 -3.53 -1.90
N PHE A 13 1.44 -2.79 -1.38
CA PHE A 13 0.47 -2.06 -2.17
C PHE A 13 0.92 -0.61 -2.34
N TRP A 14 1.39 -0.26 -3.52
CA TRP A 14 1.92 1.06 -3.82
C TRP A 14 1.51 1.53 -5.21
N MET A 15 1.58 2.85 -5.40
CA MET A 15 1.45 3.50 -6.70
C MET A 15 2.72 4.32 -6.92
N LEU A 16 3.37 4.11 -8.05
CA LEU A 16 4.66 4.70 -8.34
C LEU A 16 4.62 5.44 -9.69
N PRO A 17 5.34 6.55 -9.81
CA PRO A 17 5.56 7.20 -11.10
C PRO A 17 6.46 6.33 -11.99
N ASP A 18 6.38 6.53 -13.30
CA ASP A 18 7.16 5.79 -14.29
C ASP A 18 8.67 5.82 -14.01
N THR A 19 9.19 6.95 -13.56
CA THR A 19 10.60 7.10 -13.18
C THR A 19 11.04 6.15 -12.09
N ALA A 20 10.20 5.96 -11.07
CA ALA A 20 10.46 5.03 -9.97
C ALA A 20 10.42 3.57 -10.46
N ILE A 21 9.46 3.23 -11.31
CA ILE A 21 9.35 1.88 -11.89
C ILE A 21 10.58 1.56 -12.74
N ARG A 22 11.03 2.49 -13.58
CA ARG A 22 12.25 2.30 -14.39
C ARG A 22 13.49 2.13 -13.54
N HIS A 23 13.59 2.86 -12.43
CA HIS A 23 14.69 2.70 -11.50
C HIS A 23 14.68 1.31 -10.85
N ILE A 24 13.53 0.83 -10.39
CA ILE A 24 13.40 -0.53 -9.84
C ILE A 24 13.84 -1.58 -10.86
N ILE A 25 13.37 -1.49 -12.10
CA ILE A 25 13.73 -2.42 -13.17
C ILE A 25 15.25 -2.38 -13.41
N ASN A 26 15.84 -1.19 -13.52
CA ASN A 26 17.27 -1.03 -13.73
C ASN A 26 18.09 -1.66 -12.59
N VAL A 27 17.70 -1.45 -11.33
CA VAL A 27 18.37 -2.07 -10.18
C VAL A 27 18.21 -3.60 -10.22
N TYR A 28 17.02 -4.10 -10.50
CA TYR A 28 16.76 -5.53 -10.59
C TYR A 28 17.62 -6.21 -11.67
N GLU A 29 17.82 -5.57 -12.82
CA GLU A 29 18.60 -6.13 -13.92
C GLU A 29 20.13 -6.10 -13.67
N HIS A 30 20.61 -5.13 -12.89
CA HIS A 30 22.05 -4.85 -12.81
C HIS A 30 22.68 -5.07 -11.43
N ASP A 31 21.92 -4.98 -10.34
CA ASP A 31 22.43 -5.19 -8.98
C ASP A 31 22.17 -6.60 -8.48
N LYS A 32 23.02 -7.52 -8.89
CA LYS A 32 22.91 -8.93 -8.48
C LYS A 32 23.12 -9.14 -6.99
N VAL A 33 23.97 -8.32 -6.35
CA VAL A 33 24.26 -8.46 -4.92
C VAL A 33 23.01 -8.13 -4.09
N LEU A 34 22.32 -7.03 -4.43
CA LEU A 34 21.08 -6.68 -3.77
C LEU A 34 20.02 -7.77 -3.98
N ASN A 35 19.86 -8.22 -5.22
CA ASN A 35 18.88 -9.26 -5.55
C ASN A 35 19.15 -10.57 -4.79
N ASP A 36 20.42 -11.00 -4.70
CA ASP A 36 20.81 -12.20 -3.95
C ASP A 36 20.45 -12.08 -2.46
N ILE A 37 20.64 -10.90 -1.85
CA ILE A 37 20.26 -10.66 -0.46
C ILE A 37 18.73 -10.86 -0.30
N PHE A 38 17.96 -10.24 -1.18
CA PHE A 38 16.49 -10.25 -1.05
C PHE A 38 15.84 -11.59 -1.41
N GLN A 39 16.50 -12.47 -2.14
CA GLN A 39 16.03 -13.85 -2.37
C GLN A 39 15.94 -14.69 -1.08
N HIS A 40 16.65 -14.28 -0.03
CA HIS A 40 16.72 -15.02 1.23
C HIS A 40 15.95 -14.33 2.38
N ILE A 41 15.25 -13.24 2.09
CA ILE A 41 14.45 -12.50 3.08
C ILE A 41 12.99 -12.98 3.03
N ALA A 42 12.38 -13.13 4.19
CA ALA A 42 10.95 -13.40 4.26
C ALA A 42 10.16 -12.15 3.83
N ALA A 43 9.11 -12.32 3.02
CA ALA A 43 8.27 -11.26 2.48
C ALA A 43 9.08 -10.13 1.79
N PRO A 44 9.91 -10.46 0.77
CA PRO A 44 10.75 -9.47 0.11
C PRO A 44 9.96 -8.34 -0.56
N GLU A 45 8.71 -8.59 -0.92
CA GLU A 45 7.79 -7.60 -1.51
C GLU A 45 7.47 -6.44 -0.56
N GLU A 46 7.64 -6.63 0.74
CA GLU A 46 7.42 -5.60 1.75
C GLU A 46 8.68 -4.78 2.06
N SER A 47 9.82 -5.09 1.44
CA SER A 47 11.08 -4.42 1.73
C SER A 47 11.97 -4.14 0.52
N TYR A 48 11.96 -4.98 -0.51
CA TYR A 48 12.81 -4.79 -1.70
C TYR A 48 12.55 -3.45 -2.38
N PHE A 49 11.30 -3.20 -2.75
CA PHE A 49 10.92 -1.99 -3.47
C PHE A 49 11.21 -0.72 -2.68
N GLN A 50 10.90 -0.73 -1.39
CA GLN A 50 11.15 0.40 -0.49
C GLN A 50 12.65 0.67 -0.33
N THR A 51 13.45 -0.40 -0.24
CA THR A 51 14.91 -0.29 -0.16
C THR A 51 15.51 0.24 -1.46
N VAL A 52 15.09 -0.26 -2.61
CA VAL A 52 15.52 0.26 -3.92
C VAL A 52 15.14 1.72 -4.07
N LEU A 53 13.92 2.09 -3.73
CA LEU A 53 13.43 3.46 -3.84
C LEU A 53 14.13 4.42 -2.88
N SER A 54 14.67 3.94 -1.75
CA SER A 54 15.45 4.76 -0.83
C SER A 54 16.74 5.33 -1.48
N SER A 55 17.22 4.71 -2.56
CA SER A 55 18.39 5.18 -3.33
C SER A 55 18.06 6.26 -4.37
N LEU A 56 16.79 6.59 -4.60
CA LEU A 56 16.35 7.64 -5.51
C LEU A 56 16.32 9.00 -4.79
N PRO A 57 17.22 9.94 -5.12
CA PRO A 57 17.28 11.24 -4.44
C PRO A 57 16.05 12.11 -4.68
N GLU A 58 15.33 11.86 -5.77
CA GLU A 58 14.15 12.63 -6.21
C GLU A 58 12.87 12.21 -5.49
N LEU A 59 12.82 10.96 -5.01
CA LEU A 59 11.77 10.50 -4.14
C LEU A 59 12.11 10.90 -2.71
N LYS A 60 11.61 12.05 -2.29
CA LYS A 60 11.54 12.39 -0.86
C LYS A 60 10.57 11.43 -0.20
N LEU A 61 11.08 10.24 0.15
CA LEU A 61 10.35 9.37 1.07
C LEU A 61 10.18 10.18 2.37
N PRO A 62 9.00 10.20 2.97
CA PRO A 62 8.80 10.87 4.25
C PRO A 62 9.86 10.39 5.24
N GLU A 63 10.56 11.32 5.89
CA GLU A 63 11.63 11.01 6.85
C GLU A 63 11.19 10.07 7.98
N ASN A 64 9.88 9.87 8.13
CA ASN A 64 9.27 9.06 9.16
C ASN A 64 8.09 8.23 8.65
N ILE A 65 8.36 7.25 7.79
CA ILE A 65 7.35 6.24 7.45
C ILE A 65 6.79 5.59 8.74
N LEU A 66 7.64 5.33 9.73
CA LEU A 66 7.23 4.79 11.03
C LEU A 66 6.35 5.76 11.86
N GLU A 67 6.51 7.07 11.71
CA GLU A 67 5.64 8.05 12.37
C GLU A 67 4.29 8.19 11.68
N GLN A 68 4.21 8.03 10.37
CA GLN A 68 2.94 7.96 9.67
C GLN A 68 2.09 6.78 10.17
N PHE A 69 2.70 5.62 10.40
CA PHE A 69 2.00 4.47 10.99
C PHE A 69 1.59 4.67 12.46
N LYS A 70 2.31 5.50 13.22
CA LYS A 70 2.00 5.76 14.62
C LYS A 70 0.93 6.83 14.82
N ASN A 71 0.78 7.74 13.88
CA ASN A 71 -0.13 8.89 13.98
C ASN A 71 -1.49 8.68 13.28
N THR A 72 -1.72 7.55 12.64
CA THR A 72 -3.02 7.20 12.09
C THR A 72 -3.96 6.71 13.21
N ASN A 73 -4.44 7.65 14.00
CA ASN A 73 -5.66 7.46 14.82
C ASN A 73 -6.94 7.46 13.96
N SER A 74 -6.80 7.33 12.65
CA SER A 74 -7.96 7.22 11.77
C SER A 74 -8.36 5.75 11.69
N GLU A 75 -9.63 5.47 11.91
CA GLU A 75 -10.21 4.13 11.71
C GLU A 75 -10.03 3.63 10.27
N MET A 76 -9.55 4.51 9.39
CA MET A 76 -9.30 4.26 7.98
C MET A 76 -7.93 4.79 7.59
N ASP A 77 -7.14 3.91 7.06
CA ASP A 77 -5.86 4.25 6.48
C ASP A 77 -6.01 4.37 4.95
N ASN A 78 -5.38 5.41 4.38
CA ASN A 78 -5.40 5.65 2.93
C ASN A 78 -3.98 5.64 2.35
N PRO A 79 -3.19 4.58 2.56
CA PRO A 79 -1.87 4.49 1.98
C PRO A 79 -2.00 4.27 0.47
N SER A 80 -1.21 5.02 -0.31
CA SER A 80 -1.16 4.86 -1.76
C SER A 80 -2.52 5.03 -2.46
N LEU A 81 -3.33 6.02 -2.02
CA LEU A 81 -4.67 6.28 -2.54
C LEU A 81 -5.63 5.09 -2.46
N ARG A 82 -5.41 4.24 -1.46
CA ARG A 82 -6.21 3.03 -1.22
C ARG A 82 -6.92 3.11 0.13
N LEU A 83 -8.24 3.15 0.10
CA LEU A 83 -9.08 3.14 1.29
C LEU A 83 -9.12 1.73 1.89
N ILE A 84 -8.71 1.61 3.15
CA ILE A 84 -8.66 0.34 3.87
C ILE A 84 -9.38 0.50 5.20
N LYS A 85 -10.30 -0.41 5.49
CA LYS A 85 -11.04 -0.43 6.75
C LYS A 85 -10.34 -1.36 7.73
N TRP A 86 -9.66 -0.79 8.74
CA TRP A 86 -8.92 -1.55 9.74
C TRP A 86 -9.72 -1.82 11.02
N TYR A 87 -10.92 -1.28 11.10
CA TYR A 87 -11.79 -1.44 12.28
C TYR A 87 -13.15 -1.97 11.86
N GLU A 88 -13.68 -2.88 12.65
CA GLU A 88 -15.06 -3.36 12.58
C GLU A 88 -15.63 -3.43 14.00
N ASP A 89 -16.81 -2.84 14.21
CA ASP A 89 -17.47 -2.75 15.52
C ASP A 89 -16.56 -2.15 16.62
N GLY A 90 -15.76 -1.15 16.26
CA GLY A 90 -14.85 -0.46 17.19
C GLY A 90 -13.61 -1.26 17.59
N LYS A 91 -13.33 -2.39 16.92
CA LYS A 91 -12.15 -3.22 17.16
C LYS A 91 -11.24 -3.25 15.94
N HIS A 92 -9.92 -3.17 16.19
CA HIS A 92 -8.92 -3.37 15.15
C HIS A 92 -8.96 -4.82 14.64
N THR A 93 -8.81 -5.00 13.33
CA THR A 93 -8.96 -6.30 12.65
C THR A 93 -7.67 -7.12 12.55
N ASP A 94 -6.67 -6.81 13.38
CA ASP A 94 -5.42 -7.59 13.59
C ASP A 94 -4.77 -8.14 12.31
N GLY A 95 -4.44 -7.21 11.39
CA GLY A 95 -3.70 -7.53 10.15
C GLY A 95 -4.57 -7.92 8.95
N HIS A 96 -5.87 -8.08 9.12
CA HIS A 96 -6.80 -8.33 8.02
C HIS A 96 -7.82 -7.20 7.90
N PRO A 97 -7.87 -6.46 6.77
CA PRO A 97 -8.88 -5.43 6.60
C PRO A 97 -10.30 -5.97 6.73
N ALA A 98 -11.16 -5.20 7.38
CA ALA A 98 -12.59 -5.47 7.42
C ALA A 98 -13.20 -5.38 6.02
N ILE A 99 -14.34 -6.05 5.83
CA ILE A 99 -15.08 -6.05 4.57
C ILE A 99 -15.98 -4.80 4.52
N TRP A 100 -15.90 -4.07 3.40
CA TRP A 100 -16.80 -2.97 3.12
C TRP A 100 -18.22 -3.50 2.88
N LYS A 101 -19.19 -2.84 3.49
CA LYS A 101 -20.62 -3.17 3.37
C LYS A 101 -21.40 -1.96 2.83
N MET A 102 -22.61 -2.16 2.37
CA MET A 102 -23.47 -1.08 1.89
C MET A 102 -23.72 0.00 2.96
N SER A 103 -23.69 -0.39 4.25
CA SER A 103 -23.74 0.57 5.37
C SER A 103 -22.57 1.55 5.43
N ASP A 104 -21.44 1.22 4.80
CA ASP A 104 -20.21 2.03 4.80
C ASP A 104 -20.12 2.94 3.56
N ILE A 105 -21.13 2.90 2.67
CA ILE A 105 -21.05 3.55 1.35
C ILE A 105 -20.77 5.04 1.42
N ALA A 106 -21.28 5.73 2.43
CA ALA A 106 -21.04 7.15 2.61
C ALA A 106 -19.55 7.47 2.84
N ILE A 107 -18.80 6.55 3.43
CA ILE A 107 -17.35 6.69 3.65
C ILE A 107 -16.61 6.55 2.31
N ILE A 108 -16.97 5.53 1.53
CA ILE A 108 -16.37 5.29 0.21
C ILE A 108 -16.66 6.46 -0.74
N ASP A 109 -17.89 6.96 -0.74
CA ASP A 109 -18.34 8.05 -1.60
C ASP A 109 -17.64 9.38 -1.34
N ASN A 110 -17.22 9.60 -0.10
CA ASN A 110 -16.52 10.83 0.30
C ASN A 110 -14.99 10.67 0.33
N ALA A 111 -14.47 9.49 0.05
CA ALA A 111 -13.03 9.26 0.06
C ALA A 111 -12.36 9.82 -1.20
N GLU A 112 -11.19 10.43 -1.03
CA GLU A 112 -10.31 10.83 -2.13
C GLU A 112 -9.46 9.68 -2.66
N ALA A 113 -9.73 8.44 -2.24
CA ALA A 113 -9.01 7.24 -2.64
C ALA A 113 -9.46 6.79 -4.04
N LEU A 114 -8.51 6.29 -4.83
CA LEU A 114 -8.79 5.71 -6.15
C LEU A 114 -9.20 4.23 -6.08
N PHE A 115 -8.85 3.56 -4.99
CA PHE A 115 -9.13 2.15 -4.78
C PHE A 115 -9.66 1.94 -3.36
N ALA A 116 -10.44 0.89 -3.17
CA ALA A 116 -10.87 0.44 -1.84
C ALA A 116 -10.68 -1.07 -1.69
N ARG A 117 -10.46 -1.51 -0.47
CA ARG A 117 -10.42 -2.94 -0.10
C ARG A 117 -10.82 -3.10 1.37
N LYS A 118 -11.45 -4.20 1.72
CA LYS A 118 -11.69 -5.46 1.07
C LYS A 118 -13.17 -5.59 0.75
N PHE A 119 -13.54 -6.14 -0.39
CA PHE A 119 -14.92 -6.49 -0.73
C PHE A 119 -15.06 -8.00 -0.77
N ASP A 120 -16.24 -8.50 -0.40
CA ASP A 120 -16.60 -9.91 -0.50
C ASP A 120 -18.09 -10.03 -0.84
N ILE A 121 -18.38 -10.51 -2.04
CA ILE A 121 -19.75 -10.64 -2.55
C ILE A 121 -20.60 -11.62 -1.74
N SER A 122 -19.97 -12.53 -1.02
CA SER A 122 -20.69 -13.47 -0.13
C SER A 122 -21.15 -12.83 1.16
N VAL A 123 -20.55 -11.68 1.53
CA VAL A 123 -20.90 -10.91 2.73
C VAL A 123 -21.90 -9.79 2.40
N ASP A 124 -21.62 -9.02 1.34
CA ASP A 124 -22.51 -7.96 0.89
C ASP A 124 -22.31 -7.71 -0.62
N ASN A 125 -23.28 -8.13 -1.43
CA ASN A 125 -23.25 -7.90 -2.87
C ASN A 125 -23.87 -6.53 -3.24
N LEU A 126 -24.69 -5.94 -2.38
CA LEU A 126 -25.38 -4.68 -2.68
C LEU A 126 -24.40 -3.54 -2.88
N ILE A 127 -23.28 -3.55 -2.14
CA ILE A 127 -22.25 -2.54 -2.31
C ILE A 127 -21.58 -2.63 -3.69
N MET A 128 -21.38 -3.84 -4.22
CA MET A 128 -20.80 -4.04 -5.55
C MET A 128 -21.76 -3.56 -6.63
N ASP A 129 -23.05 -3.94 -6.53
CA ASP A 129 -24.10 -3.49 -7.45
C ASP A 129 -24.20 -1.95 -7.47
N TYR A 130 -24.07 -1.31 -6.30
CA TYR A 130 -24.07 0.15 -6.19
C TYR A 130 -22.86 0.78 -6.88
N LEU A 131 -21.66 0.27 -6.62
CA LEU A 131 -20.42 0.80 -7.22
C LEU A 131 -20.40 0.64 -8.74
N ASP A 132 -20.91 -0.47 -9.26
CA ASP A 132 -20.99 -0.72 -10.70
C ASP A 132 -21.93 0.30 -11.39
N THR A 133 -23.00 0.71 -10.71
CA THR A 133 -23.92 1.73 -11.26
C THR A 133 -23.36 3.15 -11.29
N LYS A 134 -22.35 3.43 -10.46
CA LYS A 134 -21.74 4.78 -10.37
C LYS A 134 -20.72 5.08 -11.46
N HIS A 135 -20.13 4.05 -12.05
CA HIS A 135 -19.02 4.16 -12.99
C HIS A 135 -19.39 3.85 -14.45
N ILE A 136 -20.69 3.88 -14.77
CA ILE A 136 -21.19 3.78 -16.13
C ILE A 136 -21.54 5.21 -16.69
#